data_446029ee8ebbb7a02184c4ba724f3484
#
_entry.id   446029ee8ebbb7a02184c4ba724f3484
#
_cell.length_a   1.000
_cell.length_b   1.000
_cell.length_c   1.000
_cell.angle_alpha   90.00
_cell.angle_beta   90.00
_cell.angle_gamma   90.00
#
_symmetry.space_group_name_H-M   'P 1'
#
loop_
_entity.id
_entity.type
_entity.pdbx_description
1 polymer ?
#
loop_
_entity_poly.entity_id
_entity_poly.type
_entity_poly.pdbx_seq_one_letter_code
_entity_poly.pdbx_strand_id
1 'polypeptide(L)'
;MATDKFIKNESGKYIVRNLKYVSGGVDCEVQHSEWGWIPFTATENDPESYGRAIYTQLVNEHTADIGALDTEKIEDEKRYSIRSQRHTLLSDSDWTVMPDSPLTTDKKAEWATYRQALRDIPAQSGFPNDITWPTAP
;
A
#
# COMPACT_ATOMS: atom_id res chain seq x y z
N MET A 1 2.60 6.28 -31.01
CA MET A 1 2.18 5.15 -30.15
C MET A 1 3.38 4.24 -29.94
N ALA A 2 3.74 3.98 -28.69
CA ALA A 2 4.69 2.93 -28.41
C ALA A 2 4.04 1.61 -28.83
N THR A 3 4.57 0.96 -29.86
CA THR A 3 4.15 -0.39 -30.24
C THR A 3 4.55 -1.32 -29.08
N ASP A 4 3.56 -2.02 -28.54
CA ASP A 4 3.78 -3.07 -27.56
C ASP A 4 4.76 -4.11 -28.14
N LYS A 5 6.00 -4.12 -27.66
CA LYS A 5 7.07 -5.03 -28.10
C LYS A 5 7.12 -6.29 -27.23
N PHE A 6 6.16 -6.49 -26.33
CA PHE A 6 6.06 -7.71 -25.56
C PHE A 6 5.53 -8.86 -26.43
N ILE A 7 6.16 -10.02 -26.27
CA ILE A 7 5.82 -11.21 -27.06
C ILE A 7 4.55 -11.84 -26.48
N LYS A 8 3.64 -12.21 -27.38
CA LYS A 8 2.45 -12.97 -27.08
C LYS A 8 2.52 -14.38 -27.69
N ASN A 9 1.92 -15.34 -27.01
CA ASN A 9 1.79 -16.69 -27.54
C ASN A 9 0.70 -16.75 -28.64
N GLU A 10 0.50 -17.94 -29.23
CA GLU A 10 -0.50 -18.16 -30.29
C GLU A 10 -1.93 -17.78 -29.88
N SER A 11 -2.24 -17.81 -28.59
CA SER A 11 -3.54 -17.40 -28.03
C SER A 11 -3.65 -15.90 -27.73
N GLY A 12 -2.65 -15.09 -28.12
CA GLY A 12 -2.62 -13.66 -27.89
C GLY A 12 -2.29 -13.22 -26.46
N LYS A 13 -1.82 -14.15 -25.62
CA LYS A 13 -1.47 -13.89 -24.21
C LYS A 13 0.01 -13.56 -24.06
N TYR A 14 0.33 -12.64 -23.16
CA TYR A 14 1.72 -12.30 -22.83
C TYR A 14 2.45 -13.51 -22.25
N ILE A 15 3.70 -13.72 -22.65
CA ILE A 15 4.55 -14.77 -22.11
C ILE A 15 5.22 -14.24 -20.85
N VAL A 16 4.87 -14.82 -19.71
CA VAL A 16 5.28 -14.38 -18.37
C VAL A 16 5.87 -15.53 -17.57
N ARG A 17 6.71 -15.20 -16.58
CA ARG A 17 7.27 -16.16 -15.62
C ARG A 17 7.64 -15.47 -14.30
N ASN A 18 8.03 -16.24 -13.29
CA ASN A 18 8.53 -15.76 -11.99
C ASN A 18 7.52 -14.83 -11.28
N LEU A 19 6.26 -15.26 -11.20
CA LEU A 19 5.16 -14.49 -10.68
C LEU A 19 5.20 -14.37 -9.17
N LYS A 20 5.01 -13.16 -8.63
CA LYS A 20 4.93 -12.90 -7.21
C LYS A 20 3.97 -11.75 -6.92
N TYR A 21 3.02 -11.94 -6.00
CA TYR A 21 2.23 -10.82 -5.48
C TYR A 21 3.10 -9.85 -4.70
N VAL A 22 2.89 -8.56 -4.95
CA VAL A 22 3.50 -7.46 -4.21
C VAL A 22 2.42 -6.44 -3.83
N SER A 23 2.74 -5.54 -2.92
CA SER A 23 1.81 -4.46 -2.58
C SER A 23 1.47 -3.63 -3.83
N GLY A 24 0.20 -3.66 -4.22
CA GLY A 24 -0.31 -2.89 -5.37
C GLY A 24 -0.20 -3.55 -6.74
N GLY A 25 0.33 -4.79 -6.85
CA GLY A 25 0.44 -5.43 -8.16
C GLY A 25 0.98 -6.85 -8.14
N VAL A 26 1.50 -7.27 -9.28
CA VAL A 26 2.16 -8.57 -9.47
C VAL A 26 3.52 -8.34 -10.13
N ASP A 27 4.60 -8.68 -9.44
CA ASP A 27 5.93 -8.74 -10.03
C ASP A 27 6.03 -9.99 -10.91
N CYS A 28 6.60 -9.83 -12.07
CA CYS A 28 6.84 -10.91 -13.02
C CYS A 28 8.03 -10.59 -13.93
N GLU A 29 8.41 -11.53 -14.74
CA GLU A 29 9.23 -11.27 -15.91
C GLU A 29 8.39 -11.48 -17.17
N VAL A 30 8.44 -10.54 -18.10
CA VAL A 30 7.71 -10.57 -19.37
C VAL A 30 8.69 -10.70 -20.52
N GLN A 31 8.35 -11.51 -21.51
CA GLN A 31 9.22 -11.69 -22.67
C GLN A 31 9.07 -10.50 -23.64
N HIS A 32 10.18 -9.81 -23.89
CA HIS A 32 10.28 -8.69 -24.82
C HIS A 32 11.03 -9.09 -26.08
N SER A 33 10.64 -8.58 -27.23
CA SER A 33 11.19 -8.95 -28.54
C SER A 33 12.65 -8.56 -28.74
N GLU A 34 13.12 -7.50 -28.09
CA GLU A 34 14.48 -6.97 -28.24
C GLU A 34 15.38 -7.34 -27.06
N TRP A 35 14.83 -7.40 -25.85
CA TRP A 35 15.61 -7.51 -24.60
C TRP A 35 15.44 -8.85 -23.88
N GLY A 36 14.68 -9.78 -24.45
CA GLY A 36 14.41 -11.07 -23.81
C GLY A 36 13.51 -10.93 -22.57
N TRP A 37 13.87 -11.58 -21.50
CA TRP A 37 13.09 -11.50 -20.25
C TRP A 37 13.44 -10.23 -19.49
N ILE A 38 12.44 -9.40 -19.25
CA ILE A 38 12.59 -8.17 -18.48
C ILE A 38 11.70 -8.18 -17.23
N PRO A 39 12.17 -7.67 -16.09
CA PRO A 39 11.36 -7.52 -14.89
C PRO A 39 10.26 -6.50 -15.15
N PHE A 40 9.05 -6.81 -14.64
CA PHE A 40 7.87 -5.98 -14.80
C PHE A 40 6.95 -6.11 -13.59
N THR A 41 6.46 -4.99 -13.08
CA THR A 41 5.40 -4.97 -12.05
C THR A 41 4.10 -4.58 -12.71
N ALA A 42 3.20 -5.54 -12.87
CA ALA A 42 1.87 -5.30 -13.43
C ALA A 42 0.92 -4.77 -12.36
N THR A 43 0.20 -3.70 -12.66
CA THR A 43 -0.79 -3.10 -11.75
C THR A 43 -2.13 -2.91 -12.44
N GLU A 44 -3.22 -2.89 -11.66
CA GLU A 44 -4.58 -2.67 -12.18
C GLU A 44 -4.71 -1.31 -12.88
N ASN A 45 -4.04 -0.30 -12.35
CA ASN A 45 -4.12 1.08 -12.82
C ASN A 45 -2.86 1.52 -13.58
N ASP A 46 -2.16 0.59 -14.23
CA ASP A 46 -0.98 0.91 -15.03
C ASP A 46 -1.33 1.97 -16.09
N PRO A 47 -0.52 3.03 -16.27
CA PRO A 47 -0.77 4.05 -17.31
C PRO A 47 -0.79 3.45 -18.72
N GLU A 48 -0.01 2.39 -18.96
CA GLU A 48 0.06 1.74 -20.25
C GLU A 48 -0.98 0.61 -20.39
N SER A 49 -1.58 0.52 -21.57
CA SER A 49 -2.63 -0.49 -21.83
C SER A 49 -2.11 -1.93 -21.73
N TYR A 50 -0.86 -2.18 -22.11
CA TYR A 50 -0.25 -3.50 -21.97
C TYR A 50 0.00 -3.87 -20.51
N GLY A 51 0.36 -2.92 -19.66
CA GLY A 51 0.52 -3.14 -18.22
C GLY A 51 -0.79 -3.61 -17.57
N ARG A 52 -1.91 -2.93 -17.85
CA ARG A 52 -3.24 -3.36 -17.39
C ARG A 52 -3.65 -4.72 -17.94
N ALA A 53 -3.33 -4.99 -19.22
CA ALA A 53 -3.64 -6.28 -19.85
C ALA A 53 -2.84 -7.44 -19.24
N ILE A 54 -1.55 -7.20 -18.93
CA ILE A 54 -0.70 -8.18 -18.22
C ILE A 54 -1.28 -8.43 -16.83
N TYR A 55 -1.61 -7.38 -16.07
CA TYR A 55 -2.22 -7.53 -14.74
C TYR A 55 -3.50 -8.37 -14.78
N THR A 56 -4.43 -8.05 -15.67
CA THR A 56 -5.69 -8.77 -15.84
C THR A 56 -5.45 -10.25 -16.18
N GLN A 57 -4.50 -10.53 -17.08
CA GLN A 57 -4.11 -11.90 -17.42
C GLN A 57 -3.57 -12.65 -16.20
N LEU A 58 -2.64 -12.04 -15.45
CA LEU A 58 -2.01 -12.66 -14.28
C LEU A 58 -3.03 -12.99 -13.19
N VAL A 59 -3.90 -12.05 -12.86
CA VAL A 59 -4.91 -12.24 -11.81
C VAL A 59 -5.95 -13.29 -12.19
N ASN A 60 -6.35 -13.36 -13.46
CA ASN A 60 -7.39 -14.29 -13.89
C ASN A 60 -6.88 -15.72 -14.17
N GLU A 61 -5.63 -15.87 -14.62
CA GLU A 61 -5.14 -17.14 -15.15
C GLU A 61 -4.07 -17.82 -14.30
N HIS A 62 -3.34 -17.04 -13.50
CA HIS A 62 -2.17 -17.50 -12.76
C HIS A 62 -2.29 -17.34 -11.23
N THR A 63 -3.50 -17.24 -10.70
CA THR A 63 -3.72 -17.11 -9.25
C THR A 63 -3.08 -18.23 -8.42
N ALA A 64 -2.96 -19.42 -8.98
CA ALA A 64 -2.30 -20.55 -8.31
C ALA A 64 -0.77 -20.50 -8.39
N ASP A 65 -0.22 -19.84 -9.43
CA ASP A 65 1.22 -19.75 -9.70
C ASP A 65 1.84 -18.49 -9.08
N ILE A 66 1.02 -17.50 -8.81
CA ILE A 66 1.41 -16.31 -8.06
C ILE A 66 1.55 -16.75 -6.61
N GLY A 67 2.76 -16.90 -6.12
CA GLY A 67 3.03 -17.32 -4.74
C GLY A 67 2.17 -16.53 -3.75
N ALA A 68 1.90 -17.11 -2.57
CA ALA A 68 1.16 -16.43 -1.52
C ALA A 68 1.70 -15.02 -1.35
N LEU A 69 0.80 -14.04 -1.30
CA LEU A 69 1.11 -12.69 -0.85
C LEU A 69 2.07 -12.77 0.31
N ASP A 70 3.17 -12.05 0.26
CA ASP A 70 3.98 -11.83 1.45
C ASP A 70 3.15 -10.93 2.39
N THR A 71 2.16 -11.58 3.02
CA THR A 71 1.19 -10.91 3.89
C THR A 71 1.89 -10.25 5.07
N GLU A 72 2.98 -10.84 5.54
CA GLU A 72 3.78 -10.29 6.64
C GLU A 72 4.42 -8.95 6.23
N LYS A 73 5.02 -8.89 5.05
CA LYS A 73 5.62 -7.66 4.53
C LYS A 73 4.57 -6.56 4.30
N ILE A 74 3.42 -6.91 3.73
CA ILE A 74 2.32 -5.98 3.50
C ILE A 74 1.78 -5.43 4.84
N GLU A 75 1.62 -6.28 5.84
CA GLU A 75 1.20 -5.86 7.16
C GLU A 75 2.24 -4.97 7.86
N ASP A 76 3.53 -5.25 7.70
CA ASP A 76 4.60 -4.42 8.24
C ASP A 76 4.64 -3.04 7.58
N GLU A 77 4.45 -2.95 6.27
CA GLU A 77 4.33 -1.68 5.56
C GLU A 77 3.13 -0.86 6.06
N LYS A 78 1.98 -1.51 6.28
CA LYS A 78 0.80 -0.87 6.87
C LYS A 78 1.08 -0.38 8.30
N ARG A 79 1.67 -1.22 9.16
CA ARG A 79 2.07 -0.85 10.53
C ARG A 79 2.99 0.37 10.53
N TYR A 80 3.96 0.39 9.63
CA TYR A 80 4.88 1.52 9.49
C TYR A 80 4.16 2.80 9.07
N SER A 81 3.32 2.73 8.04
CA SER A 81 2.54 3.87 7.54
C SER A 81 1.64 4.48 8.63
N ILE A 82 0.90 3.64 9.36
CA ILE A 82 0.02 4.08 10.44
C ILE A 82 0.82 4.73 11.58
N ARG A 83 1.94 4.13 11.98
CA ARG A 83 2.81 4.70 13.02
C ARG A 83 3.41 6.04 12.60
N SER A 84 3.80 6.19 11.34
CA SER A 84 4.30 7.45 10.79
C SER A 84 3.23 8.54 10.82
N GLN A 85 2.02 8.26 10.34
CA GLN A 85 0.90 9.19 10.37
C GLN A 85 0.54 9.59 11.82
N ARG A 86 0.45 8.62 12.72
CA ARG A 86 0.23 8.87 14.16
C ARG A 86 1.29 9.78 14.76
N HIS A 87 2.57 9.55 14.43
CA HIS A 87 3.68 10.40 14.89
C HIS A 87 3.50 11.84 14.43
N THR A 88 3.14 12.06 13.18
CA THR A 88 2.85 13.39 12.65
C THR A 88 1.72 14.07 13.43
N LEU A 89 0.60 13.39 13.64
CA LEU A 89 -0.54 13.95 14.38
C LEU A 89 -0.21 14.27 15.85
N LEU A 90 0.62 13.45 16.49
CA LEU A 90 1.10 13.72 17.85
C LEU A 90 2.02 14.94 17.86
N SER A 91 2.96 15.05 16.91
CA SER A 91 3.88 16.18 16.77
C SER A 91 3.13 17.48 16.50
N ASP A 92 2.18 17.47 15.58
CA ASP A 92 1.36 18.63 15.22
C ASP A 92 0.49 19.14 16.40
N SER A 93 0.20 18.28 17.36
CA SER A 93 -0.56 18.61 18.56
C SER A 93 0.30 18.83 19.82
N ASP A 94 1.62 18.80 19.74
CA ASP A 94 2.52 18.97 20.92
C ASP A 94 2.36 20.32 21.60
N TRP A 95 2.06 21.38 20.85
CA TRP A 95 1.82 22.70 21.39
C TRP A 95 0.65 22.75 22.41
N THR A 96 -0.32 21.83 22.31
CA THR A 96 -1.49 21.79 23.18
C THR A 96 -1.17 21.42 24.63
N VAL A 97 -0.05 20.72 24.84
CA VAL A 97 0.42 20.29 26.18
C VAL A 97 1.52 21.17 26.74
N MET A 98 1.92 22.23 26.03
CA MET A 98 2.91 23.19 26.51
C MET A 98 2.35 24.00 27.69
N PRO A 99 3.19 24.36 28.69
CA PRO A 99 2.73 25.14 29.85
C PRO A 99 2.11 26.49 29.50
N ASP A 100 2.60 27.13 28.44
CA ASP A 100 2.18 28.41 27.90
C ASP A 100 1.10 28.32 26.82
N SER A 101 0.55 27.14 26.59
CA SER A 101 -0.56 26.94 25.63
C SER A 101 -1.76 27.82 25.99
N PRO A 102 -2.30 28.61 25.02
CA PRO A 102 -3.41 29.54 25.27
C PRO A 102 -4.78 28.87 25.44
N LEU A 103 -4.82 27.53 25.47
CA LEU A 103 -6.04 26.76 25.60
C LEU A 103 -6.68 26.86 27.00
N THR A 104 -8.01 26.87 27.04
CA THR A 104 -8.78 26.71 28.28
C THR A 104 -8.53 25.33 28.90
N THR A 105 -8.85 25.18 30.20
CA THR A 105 -8.72 23.88 30.88
C THR A 105 -9.50 22.78 30.17
N ASP A 106 -10.73 23.08 29.73
CA ASP A 106 -11.59 22.11 29.04
C ASP A 106 -11.00 21.70 27.69
N LYS A 107 -10.51 22.66 26.90
CA LYS A 107 -9.83 22.37 25.64
C LYS A 107 -8.53 21.57 25.83
N LYS A 108 -7.77 21.85 26.88
CA LYS A 108 -6.60 21.02 27.22
C LYS A 108 -6.99 19.57 27.52
N ALA A 109 -8.12 19.35 28.21
CA ALA A 109 -8.62 18.01 28.49
C ALA A 109 -9.08 17.28 27.21
N GLU A 110 -9.78 17.96 26.30
CA GLU A 110 -10.17 17.40 25.00
C GLU A 110 -8.96 16.99 24.16
N TRP A 111 -7.94 17.86 24.08
CA TRP A 111 -6.68 17.54 23.39
C TRP A 111 -5.92 16.38 24.04
N ALA A 112 -5.92 16.30 25.36
CA ALA A 112 -5.30 15.18 26.07
C ALA A 112 -5.99 13.86 25.73
N THR A 113 -7.31 13.85 25.65
CA THR A 113 -8.11 12.68 25.25
C THR A 113 -7.80 12.27 23.80
N TYR A 114 -7.78 13.22 22.88
CA TYR A 114 -7.40 12.98 21.47
C TYR A 114 -5.99 12.37 21.35
N ARG A 115 -5.02 12.95 22.02
CA ARG A 115 -3.63 12.48 22.01
C ARG A 115 -3.49 11.08 22.63
N GLN A 116 -4.27 10.78 23.66
CA GLN A 116 -4.30 9.43 24.22
C GLN A 116 -4.90 8.44 23.23
N ALA A 117 -6.01 8.77 22.59
CA ALA A 117 -6.59 7.92 21.54
C ALA A 117 -5.63 7.67 20.37
N LEU A 118 -4.80 8.65 19.98
CA LEU A 118 -3.72 8.44 19.00
C LEU A 118 -2.67 7.43 19.48
N ARG A 119 -2.28 7.48 20.76
CA ARG A 119 -1.32 6.52 21.33
C ARG A 119 -1.87 5.10 21.36
N ASP A 120 -3.18 4.97 21.52
CA ASP A 120 -3.88 3.69 21.65
C ASP A 120 -4.19 3.01 20.30
N ILE A 121 -3.98 3.70 19.15
CA ILE A 121 -4.22 3.12 17.81
C ILE A 121 -3.58 1.74 17.63
N PRO A 122 -2.32 1.48 18.01
CA PRO A 122 -1.71 0.15 17.85
C PRO A 122 -2.32 -0.94 18.73
N ALA A 123 -3.10 -0.56 19.74
CA ALA A 123 -3.81 -1.48 20.64
C ALA A 123 -5.24 -1.80 20.17
N GLN A 124 -5.72 -1.16 19.11
CA GLN A 124 -7.01 -1.50 18.52
C GLN A 124 -7.00 -2.92 17.96
N SER A 125 -8.08 -3.68 18.18
CA SER A 125 -8.19 -5.09 17.78
C SER A 125 -8.05 -5.31 16.26
N GLY A 126 -8.40 -4.32 15.43
CA GLY A 126 -8.29 -4.36 13.97
C GLY A 126 -6.93 -3.93 13.43
N PHE A 127 -5.97 -3.51 14.27
CA PHE A 127 -4.67 -3.03 13.82
C PHE A 127 -3.84 -4.15 13.15
N PRO A 128 -3.21 -3.90 12.00
CA PRO A 128 -3.13 -2.67 11.21
C PRO A 128 -4.20 -2.55 10.09
N ASN A 129 -5.13 -3.47 9.98
CA ASN A 129 -6.02 -3.60 8.83
C ASN A 129 -7.32 -2.79 8.96
N ASP A 130 -7.84 -2.67 10.17
CA ASP A 130 -9.07 -1.94 10.48
C ASP A 130 -8.84 -1.10 11.74
N ILE A 131 -8.65 0.20 11.55
CA ILE A 131 -8.38 1.16 12.63
C ILE A 131 -9.32 2.36 12.54
N THR A 132 -9.66 2.90 13.70
CA THR A 132 -10.43 4.15 13.81
C THR A 132 -9.52 5.28 14.27
N TRP A 133 -9.38 6.30 13.42
CA TRP A 133 -8.64 7.50 13.76
C TRP A 133 -9.50 8.43 14.61
N PRO A 134 -8.99 8.98 15.74
CA PRO A 134 -9.71 9.97 16.52
C PRO A 134 -9.82 11.29 15.76
N THR A 135 -10.88 12.04 16.02
CA THR A 135 -11.07 13.38 15.48
C THR A 135 -10.47 14.41 16.44
N ALA A 136 -9.71 15.36 15.89
CA ALA A 136 -9.13 16.45 16.66
C ALA A 136 -10.23 17.39 17.20
N PRO A 137 -10.09 17.94 18.43
CA PRO A 137 -11.05 18.86 19.06
C PRO A 137 -11.15 20.22 18.38
#